data_241e174d686addd08cf62a07bce958c8
#
_entry.id   241e174d686addd08cf62a07bce958c8
#
_cell.length_a   1.000
_cell.length_b   1.000
_cell.length_c   1.000
_cell.angle_alpha   90.00
_cell.angle_beta   90.00
_cell.angle_gamma   90.00
#
_symmetry.space_group_name_H-M   'P 1'
#
loop_
_entity.id
_entity.type
_entity.pdbx_description
1 polymer ?
#
loop_
_entity_poly.entity_id
_entity_poly.type
_entity_poly.pdbx_seq_one_letter_code
_entity_poly.pdbx_strand_id
1 'polypeptide(L)'
;EGVAWIGLGVIGYELAVRAVTPILPLIGLSHSAHGDTTAKWRVFFDNPEIIVPGLVVMFVIMAPMEEALYRGVVHDVLEPALGSLGRVLVGGFLFGAIHLFLSGGLASLLLTSIFGVLLAAGYERTNNLVVPIIAHAGYWLMFISV
;
A
#
# COMPACT_ATOMS: atom_id res chain seq x y z
N GLU A 1 -7.87 15.12 11.82
CA GLU A 1 -8.32 13.77 11.42
C GLU A 1 -7.40 13.18 10.35
N GLY A 2 -7.13 13.87 9.23
CA GLY A 2 -6.28 13.36 8.15
C GLY A 2 -4.89 12.91 8.59
N VAL A 3 -4.20 13.66 9.46
CA VAL A 3 -2.88 13.29 9.98
C VAL A 3 -2.92 11.96 10.76
N ALA A 4 -3.99 11.72 11.53
CA ALA A 4 -4.16 10.46 12.23
C ALA A 4 -4.34 9.28 11.26
N TRP A 5 -5.07 9.48 10.16
CA TRP A 5 -5.23 8.46 9.13
C TRP A 5 -3.96 8.21 8.31
N ILE A 6 -3.15 9.25 8.07
CA ILE A 6 -1.81 9.08 7.48
C ILE A 6 -0.94 8.22 8.39
N GLY A 7 -0.88 8.55 9.69
CA GLY A 7 -0.13 7.76 10.67
C GLY A 7 -0.64 6.32 10.77
N LEU A 8 -1.96 6.11 10.78
CA LEU A 8 -2.56 4.78 10.80
C LEU A 8 -2.23 3.99 9.51
N GLY A 9 -2.26 4.62 8.35
CA GLY A 9 -1.88 3.99 7.09
C GLY A 9 -0.44 3.51 7.10
N VAL A 10 0.49 4.32 7.58
CA VAL A 10 1.92 3.98 7.60
C VAL A 10 2.25 3.02 8.74
N ILE A 11 2.00 3.44 9.99
CA ILE A 11 2.39 2.67 11.19
C ILE A 11 1.50 1.45 11.36
N GLY A 12 0.20 1.59 11.14
CA GLY A 12 -0.77 0.49 11.25
C GLY A 12 -0.47 -0.60 10.25
N TYR A 13 -0.09 -0.26 9.03
CA TYR A 13 0.33 -1.26 8.05
C TYR A 13 1.63 -1.97 8.46
N GLU A 14 2.64 -1.25 8.92
CA GLU A 14 3.88 -1.85 9.41
C GLU A 14 3.62 -2.84 10.56
N LEU A 15 2.78 -2.48 11.51
CA LEU A 15 2.36 -3.37 12.59
C LEU A 15 1.62 -4.61 12.06
N ALA A 16 0.74 -4.43 11.06
CA ALA A 16 0.04 -5.55 10.43
C ALA A 16 1.01 -6.49 9.70
N VAL A 17 1.99 -5.95 8.97
CA VAL A 17 3.06 -6.75 8.33
C VAL A 17 3.82 -7.58 9.38
N ARG A 18 4.28 -6.95 10.46
CA ARG A 18 5.00 -7.63 11.54
C ARG A 18 4.17 -8.71 12.23
N ALA A 19 2.86 -8.51 12.35
CA ALA A 19 1.96 -9.49 12.96
C ALA A 19 1.63 -10.66 12.01
N VAL A 20 1.46 -10.39 10.72
CA VAL A 20 1.04 -11.39 9.72
C VAL A 20 2.22 -12.20 9.19
N THR A 21 3.37 -11.59 8.96
CA THR A 21 4.54 -12.25 8.37
C THR A 21 4.96 -13.55 9.08
N PRO A 22 5.01 -13.62 10.43
CA PRO A 22 5.36 -14.88 11.13
C PRO A 22 4.32 -16.01 10.96
N ILE A 23 3.09 -15.67 10.58
CA ILE A 23 2.00 -16.62 10.40
C ILE A 23 2.02 -17.24 9.00
N LEU A 24 2.50 -16.51 7.99
CA LEU A 24 2.50 -16.95 6.59
C LEU A 24 3.12 -18.35 6.38
N PRO A 25 4.29 -18.69 6.96
CA PRO A 25 4.87 -20.02 6.80
C PRO A 25 3.99 -21.14 7.40
N LEU A 26 3.20 -20.84 8.42
CA LEU A 26 2.31 -21.83 9.06
C LEU A 26 1.17 -22.27 8.12
N ILE A 27 0.82 -21.44 7.14
CA ILE A 27 -0.19 -21.72 6.11
C ILE A 27 0.42 -22.00 4.74
N GLY A 28 1.74 -22.31 4.69
CA GLY A 28 2.45 -22.68 3.47
C GLY A 28 2.77 -21.51 2.54
N LEU A 29 2.69 -20.27 3.01
CA LEU A 29 3.05 -19.09 2.23
C LEU A 29 4.46 -18.59 2.61
N SER A 30 5.28 -18.33 1.61
CA SER A 30 6.60 -17.72 1.84
C SER A 30 6.50 -16.19 1.74
N HIS A 31 7.20 -15.51 2.64
CA HIS A 31 7.32 -14.06 2.59
C HIS A 31 8.45 -13.62 1.65
N SER A 32 8.30 -13.94 0.36
CA SER A 32 9.09 -13.28 -0.68
C SER A 32 8.34 -12.09 -1.31
N ALA A 33 7.34 -11.61 -0.59
CA ALA A 33 6.25 -10.81 -1.11
C ALA A 33 6.65 -9.49 -1.79
N HIS A 34 7.76 -8.89 -1.42
CA HIS A 34 8.23 -7.65 -2.08
C HIS A 34 9.62 -7.80 -2.69
N GLY A 35 10.08 -9.04 -2.90
CA GLY A 35 11.47 -9.30 -3.20
C GLY A 35 12.35 -8.85 -2.01
N ASP A 36 13.63 -9.14 -2.05
CA ASP A 36 14.56 -8.63 -1.06
C ASP A 36 14.54 -7.08 -1.10
N THR A 37 13.87 -6.46 -0.12
CA THR A 37 13.81 -4.99 0.00
C THR A 37 15.21 -4.42 0.15
N THR A 38 16.11 -5.14 0.79
CA THR A 38 17.54 -4.79 0.89
C THR A 38 18.19 -4.71 -0.48
N ALA A 39 17.87 -5.64 -1.39
CA ALA A 39 18.40 -5.61 -2.75
C ALA A 39 17.87 -4.41 -3.55
N LYS A 40 16.58 -4.07 -3.38
CA LYS A 40 15.99 -2.89 -4.04
C LYS A 40 16.65 -1.59 -3.59
N TRP A 41 16.91 -1.43 -2.28
CA TRP A 41 17.55 -0.25 -1.76
C TRP A 41 19.03 -0.17 -2.12
N ARG A 42 19.74 -1.30 -2.23
CA ARG A 42 21.11 -1.33 -2.76
C ARG A 42 21.20 -0.69 -4.13
N VAL A 43 20.22 -0.93 -5.02
CA VAL A 43 20.21 -0.26 -6.34
C VAL A 43 20.26 1.26 -6.19
N PHE A 44 19.52 1.84 -5.25
CA PHE A 44 19.56 3.28 -5.01
C PHE A 44 20.89 3.74 -4.39
N PHE A 45 21.45 2.98 -3.45
CA PHE A 45 22.72 3.34 -2.81
C PHE A 45 23.91 3.19 -3.76
N ASP A 46 23.87 2.17 -4.62
CA ASP A 46 24.93 1.90 -5.60
C ASP A 46 24.84 2.87 -6.80
N ASN A 47 23.66 3.50 -7.01
CA ASN A 47 23.41 4.44 -8.12
C ASN A 47 22.73 5.71 -7.59
N PRO A 48 23.43 6.58 -6.87
CA PRO A 48 22.82 7.74 -6.20
C PRO A 48 22.14 8.72 -7.17
N GLU A 49 22.50 8.72 -8.43
CA GLU A 49 21.90 9.57 -9.48
C GLU A 49 20.44 9.18 -9.77
N ILE A 50 20.01 7.96 -9.46
CA ILE A 50 18.60 7.53 -9.65
C ILE A 50 17.73 7.78 -8.42
N ILE A 51 18.30 8.21 -7.28
CA ILE A 51 17.51 8.46 -6.06
C ILE A 51 16.44 9.53 -6.31
N VAL A 52 16.82 10.69 -6.81
CA VAL A 52 15.87 11.78 -7.05
C VAL A 52 14.81 11.41 -8.09
N PRO A 53 15.17 10.91 -9.29
CA PRO A 53 14.18 10.41 -10.23
C PRO A 53 13.27 9.32 -9.66
N GLY A 54 13.82 8.37 -8.91
CA GLY A 54 13.07 7.29 -8.26
C GLY A 54 12.05 7.83 -7.26
N LEU A 55 12.44 8.75 -6.39
CA LEU A 55 11.55 9.40 -5.44
C LEU A 55 10.44 10.19 -6.17
N VAL A 56 10.78 10.92 -7.22
CA VAL A 56 9.77 11.64 -8.03
C VAL A 56 8.76 10.65 -8.61
N VAL A 57 9.21 9.57 -9.23
CA VAL A 57 8.33 8.55 -9.78
C VAL A 57 7.42 7.95 -8.71
N MET A 58 7.97 7.57 -7.57
CA MET A 58 7.22 6.90 -6.49
C MET A 58 6.21 7.84 -5.82
N PHE A 59 6.63 9.06 -5.47
CA PHE A 59 5.82 9.98 -4.67
C PHE A 59 4.91 10.89 -5.49
N VAL A 60 5.35 11.29 -6.70
CA VAL A 60 4.61 12.27 -7.51
C VAL A 60 3.80 11.60 -8.60
N ILE A 61 4.18 10.38 -9.02
CA ILE A 61 3.51 9.68 -10.11
C ILE A 61 2.78 8.45 -9.59
N MET A 62 3.48 7.46 -9.05
CA MET A 62 2.88 6.15 -8.73
C MET A 62 1.81 6.26 -7.63
N ALA A 63 2.17 6.76 -6.45
CA ALA A 63 1.21 6.85 -5.36
C ALA A 63 -0.03 7.70 -5.73
N PRO A 64 0.08 8.91 -6.31
CA PRO A 64 -1.09 9.65 -6.74
C PRO A 64 -1.93 8.95 -7.82
N MET A 65 -1.31 8.29 -8.80
CA MET A 65 -2.05 7.58 -9.85
C MET A 65 -2.78 6.36 -9.32
N GLU A 66 -2.13 5.56 -8.47
CA GLU A 66 -2.77 4.41 -7.85
C GLU A 66 -3.93 4.83 -6.94
N GLU A 67 -3.73 5.85 -6.11
CA GLU A 67 -4.80 6.34 -5.24
C GLU A 67 -5.95 6.97 -6.04
N ALA A 68 -5.67 7.72 -7.10
CA ALA A 68 -6.70 8.25 -7.98
C ALA A 68 -7.51 7.13 -8.65
N LEU A 69 -6.87 6.04 -9.08
CA LEU A 69 -7.54 4.89 -9.65
C LEU A 69 -8.41 4.17 -8.60
N TYR A 70 -7.82 3.80 -7.46
CA TYR A 70 -8.51 2.97 -6.48
C TYR A 70 -9.51 3.73 -5.62
N ARG A 71 -9.20 4.96 -5.18
CA ARG A 71 -10.07 5.76 -4.31
C ARG A 71 -10.91 6.77 -5.09
N GLY A 72 -10.43 7.24 -6.24
CA GLY A 72 -11.21 8.08 -7.11
C GLY A 72 -12.19 7.28 -7.98
N VAL A 73 -11.73 6.24 -8.69
CA VAL A 73 -12.57 5.54 -9.67
C VAL A 73 -13.20 4.27 -9.10
N VAL A 74 -12.38 3.32 -8.63
CA VAL A 74 -12.89 2.01 -8.15
C VAL A 74 -13.82 2.19 -6.95
N HIS A 75 -13.46 3.03 -6.00
CA HIS A 75 -14.25 3.30 -4.80
C HIS A 75 -15.63 3.87 -5.14
N ASP A 76 -15.68 4.84 -6.07
CA ASP A 76 -16.93 5.46 -6.51
C ASP A 76 -17.82 4.47 -7.29
N VAL A 77 -17.23 3.64 -8.15
CA VAL A 77 -17.97 2.59 -8.87
C VAL A 77 -18.59 1.54 -7.94
N LEU A 78 -17.91 1.24 -6.83
CA LEU A 78 -18.42 0.26 -5.84
C LEU A 78 -19.49 0.85 -4.90
N GLU A 79 -19.59 2.16 -4.77
CA GLU A 79 -20.49 2.84 -3.83
C GLU A 79 -21.97 2.40 -3.96
N PRO A 80 -22.59 2.41 -5.15
CA PRO A 80 -24.01 2.10 -5.30
C PRO A 80 -24.35 0.66 -4.92
N ALA A 81 -23.38 -0.26 -5.04
CA ALA A 81 -23.60 -1.68 -4.84
C ALA A 81 -23.26 -2.17 -3.43
N LEU A 82 -22.24 -1.59 -2.79
CA LEU A 82 -21.62 -2.20 -1.61
C LEU A 82 -21.70 -1.34 -0.34
N GLY A 83 -22.06 -0.07 -0.45
CA GLY A 83 -21.97 0.87 0.67
C GLY A 83 -20.56 1.08 1.20
N SER A 84 -20.42 1.83 2.29
CA SER A 84 -19.13 2.28 2.83
C SER A 84 -18.19 1.12 3.20
N LEU A 85 -18.63 0.19 4.03
CA LEU A 85 -17.78 -0.93 4.45
C LEU A 85 -17.41 -1.85 3.29
N GLY A 86 -18.38 -2.15 2.42
CA GLY A 86 -18.15 -3.03 1.28
C GLY A 86 -17.13 -2.46 0.31
N ARG A 87 -17.21 -1.18 -0.04
CA ARG A 87 -16.23 -0.54 -0.94
C ARG A 87 -14.83 -0.42 -0.34
N VAL A 88 -14.72 -0.24 0.99
CA VAL A 88 -13.43 -0.26 1.69
C VAL A 88 -12.78 -1.65 1.59
N LEU A 89 -13.54 -2.71 1.89
CA LEU A 89 -13.01 -4.08 1.89
C LEU A 89 -12.70 -4.57 0.47
N VAL A 90 -13.65 -4.40 -0.45
CA VAL A 90 -13.47 -4.85 -1.85
C VAL A 90 -12.44 -4.00 -2.58
N GLY A 91 -12.46 -2.68 -2.41
CA GLY A 91 -11.43 -1.79 -2.99
C GLY A 91 -10.03 -2.09 -2.46
N GLY A 92 -9.90 -2.39 -1.16
CA GLY A 92 -8.65 -2.83 -0.56
C GLY A 92 -8.17 -4.19 -1.09
N PHE A 93 -9.09 -5.15 -1.25
CA PHE A 93 -8.78 -6.44 -1.85
C PHE A 93 -8.35 -6.31 -3.32
N LEU A 94 -9.04 -5.52 -4.11
CA LEU A 94 -8.68 -5.26 -5.51
C LEU A 94 -7.30 -4.60 -5.63
N PHE A 95 -6.97 -3.69 -4.72
CA PHE A 95 -5.62 -3.12 -4.63
C PHE A 95 -4.57 -4.20 -4.38
N GLY A 96 -4.85 -5.14 -3.48
CA GLY A 96 -3.96 -6.28 -3.24
C GLY A 96 -3.89 -7.25 -4.41
N ALA A 97 -5.01 -7.46 -5.11
CA ALA A 97 -5.10 -8.44 -6.18
C ALA A 97 -4.17 -8.15 -7.36
N ILE A 98 -3.95 -6.89 -7.70
CA ILE A 98 -2.98 -6.54 -8.74
C ILE A 98 -1.55 -6.91 -8.33
N HIS A 99 -1.24 -6.82 -7.05
CA HIS A 99 0.09 -7.16 -6.50
C HIS A 99 0.37 -8.67 -6.48
N LEU A 100 -0.66 -9.51 -6.60
CA LEU A 100 -0.48 -10.95 -6.80
C LEU A 100 0.42 -11.26 -8.00
N PHE A 101 0.24 -10.51 -9.09
CA PHE A 101 0.97 -10.71 -10.34
C PHE A 101 2.25 -9.86 -10.44
N LEU A 102 2.31 -8.74 -9.75
CA LEU A 102 3.41 -7.79 -9.87
C LEU A 102 4.57 -8.09 -8.92
N SER A 103 4.31 -8.61 -7.73
CA SER A 103 5.33 -8.58 -6.67
C SER A 103 5.47 -9.82 -5.80
N GLY A 104 4.74 -10.91 -6.03
CA GLY A 104 5.15 -12.07 -5.24
C GLY A 104 4.08 -12.95 -4.65
N GLY A 105 3.00 -13.19 -5.36
CA GLY A 105 2.08 -14.28 -5.02
C GLY A 105 1.11 -13.94 -3.87
N LEU A 106 0.55 -14.98 -3.25
CA LEU A 106 -0.52 -14.84 -2.26
C LEU A 106 -0.14 -14.04 -1.01
N ALA A 107 1.11 -14.10 -0.59
CA ALA A 107 1.57 -13.31 0.55
C ALA A 107 1.52 -11.80 0.24
N SER A 108 1.94 -11.42 -0.96
CA SER A 108 1.84 -10.04 -1.43
C SER A 108 0.39 -9.59 -1.53
N LEU A 109 -0.48 -10.42 -2.13
CA LEU A 109 -1.92 -10.14 -2.18
C LEU A 109 -2.49 -9.85 -0.78
N LEU A 110 -2.21 -10.70 0.20
CA LEU A 110 -2.74 -10.54 1.56
C LEU A 110 -2.23 -9.25 2.22
N LEU A 111 -0.93 -9.02 2.21
CA LEU A 111 -0.34 -7.84 2.85
C LEU A 111 -0.77 -6.55 2.16
N THR A 112 -0.73 -6.49 0.83
CA THR A 112 -1.14 -5.28 0.12
C THR A 112 -2.65 -5.06 0.15
N SER A 113 -3.48 -6.11 0.33
CA SER A 113 -4.91 -5.93 0.60
C SER A 113 -5.15 -5.25 1.95
N ILE A 114 -4.40 -5.62 3.00
CA ILE A 114 -4.48 -4.93 4.30
C ILE A 114 -4.12 -3.46 4.14
N PHE A 115 -3.04 -3.16 3.42
CA PHE A 115 -2.67 -1.79 3.13
C PHE A 115 -3.76 -1.05 2.36
N GLY A 116 -4.29 -1.68 1.31
CA GLY A 116 -5.40 -1.16 0.52
C GLY A 116 -6.63 -0.82 1.37
N VAL A 117 -6.99 -1.68 2.34
CA VAL A 117 -8.09 -1.43 3.27
C VAL A 117 -7.82 -0.21 4.17
N LEU A 118 -6.61 -0.08 4.72
CA LEU A 118 -6.25 1.07 5.56
C LEU A 118 -6.33 2.39 4.78
N LEU A 119 -5.80 2.41 3.55
CA LEU A 119 -5.85 3.59 2.69
C LEU A 119 -7.29 3.92 2.27
N ALA A 120 -8.10 2.91 1.92
CA ALA A 120 -9.51 3.09 1.58
C ALA A 120 -10.33 3.61 2.79
N ALA A 121 -10.08 3.08 3.99
CA ALA A 121 -10.73 3.57 5.21
C ALA A 121 -10.35 5.03 5.52
N GLY A 122 -9.08 5.40 5.31
CA GLY A 122 -8.63 6.78 5.45
C GLY A 122 -9.33 7.72 4.47
N TYR A 123 -9.46 7.31 3.22
CA TYR A 123 -10.22 8.06 2.21
C TYR A 123 -11.71 8.18 2.57
N GLU A 124 -12.35 7.06 2.92
CA GLU A 124 -13.76 7.02 3.31
C GLU A 124 -14.10 7.97 4.47
N ARG A 125 -13.19 8.09 5.44
CA ARG A 125 -13.38 8.94 6.62
C ARG A 125 -13.10 10.40 6.37
N THR A 126 -12.18 10.71 5.48
CA THR A 126 -11.71 12.09 5.28
C THR A 126 -12.25 12.73 4.00
N ASN A 127 -12.75 11.92 3.08
CA ASN A 127 -13.13 12.33 1.72
C ASN A 127 -12.03 13.20 1.05
N ASN A 128 -10.77 12.86 1.33
CA ASN A 128 -9.62 13.62 0.87
C ASN A 128 -8.53 12.67 0.34
N LEU A 129 -8.33 12.70 -0.97
CA LEU A 129 -7.38 11.83 -1.67
C LEU A 129 -5.92 12.07 -1.25
N VAL A 130 -5.59 13.26 -0.76
CA VAL A 130 -4.24 13.58 -0.27
C VAL A 130 -3.86 12.70 0.92
N VAL A 131 -4.83 12.28 1.74
CA VAL A 131 -4.58 11.45 2.93
C VAL A 131 -4.01 10.08 2.54
N PRO A 132 -4.67 9.26 1.70
CA PRO A 132 -4.11 7.99 1.29
C PRO A 132 -2.86 8.16 0.40
N ILE A 133 -2.74 9.22 -0.41
CA ILE A 133 -1.53 9.49 -1.20
C ILE A 133 -0.33 9.67 -0.28
N ILE A 134 -0.42 10.51 0.76
CA ILE A 134 0.68 10.75 1.69
C ILE A 134 0.97 9.49 2.53
N ALA A 135 -0.06 8.74 2.95
CA ALA A 135 0.14 7.49 3.66
C ALA A 135 0.84 6.45 2.78
N HIS A 136 0.42 6.31 1.52
CA HIS A 136 1.03 5.41 0.54
C HIS A 136 2.49 5.77 0.27
N ALA A 137 2.74 7.02 -0.04
CA ALA A 137 4.09 7.55 -0.24
C ALA A 137 4.96 7.40 1.03
N GLY A 138 4.41 7.74 2.20
CA GLY A 138 5.09 7.63 3.48
C GLY A 138 5.50 6.21 3.84
N TYR A 139 4.71 5.21 3.45
CA TYR A 139 5.08 3.81 3.61
C TYR A 139 6.41 3.47 2.92
N TRP A 140 6.62 3.95 1.69
CA TRP A 140 7.88 3.72 0.99
C TRP A 140 9.09 4.34 1.70
N LEU A 141 8.91 5.46 2.41
CA LEU A 141 10.01 6.08 3.18
C LEU A 141 10.40 5.27 4.42
N MET A 142 9.47 4.55 5.04
CA MET A 142 9.81 3.72 6.21
C MET A 142 10.69 2.52 5.86
N PHE A 143 10.62 2.02 4.64
CA PHE A 143 11.52 0.96 4.17
C PHE A 143 12.97 1.41 3.92
N ILE A 144 13.22 2.72 3.91
CA ILE A 144 14.59 3.26 3.79
C ILE A 144 15.35 3.19 5.12
N SER A 145 14.63 3.06 6.23
CA SER A 145 15.20 3.20 7.59
C SER A 145 15.37 1.88 8.34
N VAL A 146 15.12 0.74 7.71
CA VAL A 146 15.29 -0.62 8.27
C VAL A 146 16.18 -1.42 7.33
#